data_8c7f1984daf9ee3a29e78edd43d86f29
#
_entry.id   8c7f1984daf9ee3a29e78edd43d86f29
#
_cell.length_a   1.000
_cell.length_b   1.000
_cell.length_c   1.000
_cell.angle_alpha   90.00
_cell.angle_beta   90.00
_cell.angle_gamma   90.00
#
_symmetry.space_group_name_H-M   'P 1'
#
loop_
_entity.id
_entity.type
_entity.pdbx_description
1 polymer ?
#
loop_
_entity_poly.entity_id
_entity_poly.type
_entity_poly.pdbx_seq_one_letter_code
_entity_poly.pdbx_strand_id
1 'polypeptide(L)'
;MTVSFVYHVALALWIGGAIALGALTAPELFRRLPRPDAGAIFGTILRRFSRIRLGAVIVALIAAGVKHVQWERHTSSPWIAARWVLLALLSAVVLYEIGYLEPVMSRLRGSAEFMRLHRRSEGLMKVSLIAALGAVFLA
;
A
#
# COMPACT_ATOMS: atom_id res chain seq x y z
N MET A 1 -5.58 10.96 21.84
CA MET A 1 -4.18 10.93 21.38
C MET A 1 -3.76 9.55 20.84
N THR A 2 -3.99 8.46 21.57
CA THR A 2 -3.53 7.10 21.19
C THR A 2 -4.07 6.61 19.84
N VAL A 3 -5.36 6.80 19.56
CA VAL A 3 -6.00 6.35 18.31
C VAL A 3 -5.41 7.04 17.08
N SER A 4 -5.23 8.36 17.15
CA SER A 4 -4.59 9.12 16.06
C SER A 4 -3.14 8.70 15.86
N PHE A 5 -2.41 8.43 16.92
CA PHE A 5 -1.04 7.93 16.84
C PHE A 5 -0.98 6.58 16.11
N VAL A 6 -1.83 5.62 16.49
CA VAL A 6 -1.91 4.29 15.84
C VAL A 6 -2.23 4.42 14.37
N TYR A 7 -3.16 5.30 14.01
CA TYR A 7 -3.51 5.60 12.62
C TYR A 7 -2.29 6.10 11.82
N HIS A 8 -1.57 7.08 12.36
CA HIS A 8 -0.38 7.63 11.68
C HIS A 8 0.74 6.61 11.56
N VAL A 9 0.98 5.79 12.58
CA VAL A 9 1.99 4.72 12.53
C VAL A 9 1.66 3.70 11.44
N ALA A 10 0.40 3.29 11.33
CA ALA A 10 -0.04 2.35 10.29
C ALA A 10 0.23 2.90 8.88
N LEU A 11 -0.12 4.17 8.62
CA LEU A 11 0.14 4.80 7.33
C LEU A 11 1.64 5.09 7.09
N ALA A 12 2.39 5.43 8.14
CA ALA A 12 3.84 5.62 8.05
C ALA A 12 4.58 4.33 7.67
N LEU A 13 4.14 3.17 8.18
CA LEU A 13 4.65 1.86 7.76
C LEU A 13 4.39 1.60 6.27
N TRP A 14 3.21 1.96 5.78
CA TRP A 14 2.90 1.85 4.35
C TRP A 14 3.81 2.73 3.51
N ILE A 15 3.85 4.02 3.82
CA ILE A 15 4.60 5.02 3.05
C ILE A 15 6.10 4.74 3.11
N GLY A 16 6.64 4.57 4.31
CA GLY A 16 8.07 4.31 4.54
C GLY A 16 8.53 3.01 3.88
N GLY A 17 7.73 1.95 3.99
CA GLY A 17 8.00 0.68 3.33
C GLY A 17 7.97 0.77 1.80
N ALA A 18 7.01 1.49 1.23
CA ALA A 18 6.93 1.69 -0.22
C ALA A 18 8.14 2.49 -0.75
N ILE A 19 8.54 3.54 -0.05
CA ILE A 19 9.73 4.33 -0.40
C ILE A 19 11.00 3.49 -0.25
N ALA A 20 11.17 2.79 0.86
CA ALA A 20 12.36 1.95 1.10
C ALA A 20 12.51 0.86 0.03
N LEU A 21 11.41 0.20 -0.35
CA LEU A 21 11.45 -0.82 -1.38
C LEU A 21 11.71 -0.25 -2.78
N GLY A 22 11.03 0.83 -3.14
CA GLY A 22 11.13 1.43 -4.47
C GLY A 22 12.43 2.22 -4.69
N ALA A 23 12.84 3.02 -3.70
CA ALA A 23 13.97 3.94 -3.83
C ALA A 23 15.32 3.33 -3.41
N LEU A 24 15.32 2.38 -2.49
CA LEU A 24 16.55 1.80 -1.94
C LEU A 24 16.74 0.35 -2.36
N THR A 25 15.76 -0.52 -2.09
CA THR A 25 15.92 -1.96 -2.27
C THR A 25 15.95 -2.37 -3.73
N ALA A 26 15.01 -1.87 -4.54
CA ALA A 26 14.94 -2.25 -5.96
C ALA A 26 16.20 -1.83 -6.74
N PRO A 27 16.66 -0.57 -6.70
CA PRO A 27 17.86 -0.17 -7.43
C PRO A 27 19.09 -0.96 -7.02
N GLU A 28 19.25 -1.25 -5.73
CA GLU A 28 20.41 -1.97 -5.21
C GLU A 28 20.43 -3.44 -5.65
N LEU A 29 19.28 -4.12 -5.63
CA LEU A 29 19.16 -5.49 -6.11
C LEU A 29 19.47 -5.61 -7.61
N PHE A 30 18.87 -4.72 -8.42
CA PHE A 30 19.06 -4.75 -9.88
C PHE A 30 20.43 -4.27 -10.32
N ARG A 31 21.17 -3.58 -9.46
CA ARG A 31 22.57 -3.21 -9.70
C ARG A 31 23.54 -4.36 -9.42
N ARG A 32 23.26 -5.18 -8.40
CA ARG A 32 24.19 -6.23 -7.92
C ARG A 32 23.93 -7.60 -8.48
N LEU A 33 22.72 -7.89 -8.90
CA LEU A 33 22.30 -9.22 -9.33
C LEU A 33 21.82 -9.25 -10.78
N PRO A 34 21.95 -10.38 -11.46
CA PRO A 34 21.29 -10.60 -12.75
C PRO A 34 19.79 -10.33 -12.65
N ARG A 35 19.20 -9.76 -13.70
CA ARG A 35 17.78 -9.36 -13.68
C ARG A 35 16.79 -10.45 -13.24
N PRO A 36 16.92 -11.74 -13.65
CA PRO A 36 16.03 -12.79 -13.20
C PRO A 36 16.07 -13.02 -11.70
N ASP A 37 17.29 -13.04 -11.12
CA ASP A 37 17.50 -13.27 -9.69
C ASP A 37 17.03 -12.08 -8.85
N ALA A 38 17.39 -10.86 -9.26
CA ALA A 38 16.93 -9.64 -8.65
C ALA A 38 15.39 -9.57 -8.63
N GLY A 39 14.76 -9.90 -9.76
CA GLY A 39 13.29 -9.92 -9.88
C GLY A 39 12.62 -10.96 -8.99
N ALA A 40 13.21 -12.15 -8.86
CA ALA A 40 12.69 -13.20 -7.99
C ALA A 40 12.75 -12.81 -6.50
N ILE A 41 13.89 -12.28 -6.06
CA ILE A 41 14.08 -11.81 -4.68
C ILE A 41 13.16 -10.62 -4.39
N PHE A 42 13.15 -9.63 -5.26
CA PHE A 42 12.31 -8.45 -5.09
C PHE A 42 10.82 -8.79 -5.06
N GLY A 43 10.36 -9.69 -5.93
CA GLY A 43 8.99 -10.18 -5.93
C GLY A 43 8.60 -10.89 -4.62
N THR A 44 9.53 -11.60 -3.99
CA THR A 44 9.29 -12.22 -2.67
C THR A 44 9.17 -11.18 -1.57
N ILE A 45 10.02 -10.15 -1.59
CA ILE A 45 9.97 -9.03 -0.65
C ILE A 45 8.65 -8.27 -0.82
N LEU A 46 8.25 -7.96 -2.05
CA LEU A 46 6.98 -7.29 -2.33
C LEU A 46 5.77 -8.05 -1.80
N ARG A 47 5.71 -9.38 -1.99
CA ARG A 47 4.60 -10.21 -1.44
C ARG A 47 4.53 -10.14 0.08
N ARG A 48 5.67 -10.14 0.76
CA ARG A 48 5.71 -9.95 2.23
C ARG A 48 5.24 -8.56 2.62
N PHE A 49 5.68 -7.55 1.88
CA PHE A 49 5.28 -6.17 2.13
C PHE A 49 3.78 -5.93 1.86
N SER A 50 3.18 -6.57 0.86
CA SER A 50 1.73 -6.51 0.61
C SER A 50 0.92 -6.98 1.82
N ARG A 51 1.39 -8.02 2.52
CA ARG A 51 0.75 -8.48 3.77
C ARG A 51 0.88 -7.46 4.90
N ILE A 52 2.04 -6.80 5.02
CA ILE A 52 2.23 -5.70 5.98
C ILE A 52 1.29 -4.54 5.65
N ARG A 53 1.16 -4.17 4.38
CA ARG A 53 0.22 -3.13 3.93
C ARG A 53 -1.24 -3.49 4.24
N LEU A 54 -1.62 -4.75 4.06
CA LEU A 54 -2.95 -5.22 4.44
C LEU A 54 -3.19 -5.03 5.95
N GLY A 55 -2.24 -5.44 6.80
CA GLY A 55 -2.30 -5.20 8.23
C GLY A 55 -2.40 -3.72 8.57
N ALA A 56 -1.58 -2.89 7.93
CA ALA A 56 -1.57 -1.45 8.14
C ALA A 56 -2.93 -0.79 7.79
N VAL A 57 -3.54 -1.17 6.66
CA VAL A 57 -4.84 -0.60 6.29
C VAL A 57 -5.96 -1.06 7.22
N ILE A 58 -5.93 -2.31 7.69
CA ILE A 58 -6.90 -2.81 8.68
C ILE A 58 -6.79 -1.99 9.98
N VAL A 59 -5.57 -1.79 10.48
CA VAL A 59 -5.32 -0.99 11.68
C VAL A 59 -5.77 0.46 11.48
N ALA A 60 -5.47 1.05 10.32
CA ALA A 60 -5.90 2.41 9.99
C ALA A 60 -7.43 2.53 9.92
N LEU A 61 -8.13 1.55 9.34
CA LEU A 61 -9.59 1.50 9.29
C LEU A 61 -10.21 1.39 10.68
N ILE A 62 -9.68 0.52 11.53
CA ILE A 62 -10.14 0.37 12.92
C ILE A 62 -9.94 1.68 13.68
N ALA A 63 -8.75 2.28 13.59
CA ALA A 63 -8.46 3.55 14.25
C ALA A 63 -9.36 4.69 13.74
N ALA A 64 -9.58 4.78 12.43
CA ALA A 64 -10.50 5.76 11.83
C ALA A 64 -11.95 5.52 12.28
N GLY A 65 -12.38 4.27 12.37
CA GLY A 65 -13.71 3.90 12.87
C GLY A 65 -13.92 4.30 14.34
N VAL A 66 -12.95 3.98 15.19
CA VAL A 66 -13.00 4.39 16.62
C VAL A 66 -13.04 5.91 16.74
N LYS A 67 -12.21 6.63 15.97
CA LYS A 67 -12.22 8.09 15.96
C LYS A 67 -13.57 8.64 15.52
N HIS A 68 -14.14 8.08 14.46
CA HIS A 68 -15.45 8.49 13.94
C HIS A 68 -16.55 8.32 14.99
N VAL A 69 -16.61 7.15 15.63
CA VAL A 69 -17.65 6.85 16.63
C VAL A 69 -17.52 7.72 17.89
N GLN A 70 -16.29 7.98 18.36
CA GLN A 70 -16.06 8.68 19.61
C GLN A 70 -16.12 10.20 19.48
N TRP A 71 -15.66 10.75 18.37
CA TRP A 71 -15.46 12.22 18.26
C TRP A 71 -16.11 12.87 17.04
N GLU A 72 -16.39 12.11 15.96
CA GLU A 72 -16.83 12.70 14.70
C GLU A 72 -18.29 12.38 14.34
N ARG A 73 -19.00 11.62 15.19
CA ARG A 73 -20.34 11.08 14.88
C ARG A 73 -21.38 12.16 14.57
N HIS A 74 -21.22 13.35 15.13
CA HIS A 74 -22.13 14.48 14.93
C HIS A 74 -21.56 15.57 14.04
N THR A 75 -20.39 15.32 13.43
CA THR A 75 -19.70 16.29 12.58
C THR A 75 -19.78 15.84 11.13
N SER A 76 -20.53 16.57 10.32
CA SER A 76 -20.47 16.39 8.86
C SER A 76 -19.38 17.30 8.29
N SER A 77 -18.25 16.70 7.89
CA SER A 77 -17.14 17.42 7.28
C SER A 77 -16.71 16.71 5.99
N PRO A 78 -16.49 17.46 4.91
CA PRO A 78 -16.01 16.88 3.66
C PRO A 78 -14.63 16.18 3.82
N TRP A 79 -13.84 16.61 4.80
CA TRP A 79 -12.53 16.00 5.11
C TRP A 79 -12.68 14.60 5.71
N ILE A 80 -13.71 14.36 6.50
CA ILE A 80 -14.03 13.02 7.03
C ILE A 80 -14.41 12.09 5.88
N ALA A 81 -15.27 12.55 4.97
CA ALA A 81 -15.65 11.77 3.79
C ALA A 81 -14.43 11.49 2.89
N ALA A 82 -13.59 12.49 2.62
CA ALA A 82 -12.37 12.33 1.85
C ALA A 82 -11.42 11.29 2.47
N ARG A 83 -11.23 11.31 3.79
CA ARG A 83 -10.44 10.29 4.50
C ARG A 83 -10.98 8.87 4.28
N TRP A 84 -12.28 8.67 4.38
CA TRP A 84 -12.90 7.36 4.14
C TRP A 84 -12.75 6.90 2.70
N VAL A 85 -12.89 7.80 1.73
CA VAL A 85 -12.64 7.50 0.31
C VAL A 85 -11.19 7.06 0.08
N LEU A 86 -10.21 7.75 0.67
CA LEU A 86 -8.80 7.37 0.56
C LEU A 86 -8.50 6.02 1.21
N LEU A 87 -9.05 5.74 2.39
CA LEU A 87 -8.90 4.45 3.05
C LEU A 87 -9.56 3.31 2.25
N ALA A 88 -10.73 3.56 1.66
CA ALA A 88 -11.39 2.61 0.77
C ALA A 88 -10.54 2.33 -0.48
N LEU A 89 -9.95 3.36 -1.07
CA LEU A 89 -9.03 3.24 -2.21
C LEU A 89 -7.80 2.41 -1.84
N LEU A 90 -7.16 2.69 -0.71
CA LEU A 90 -6.01 1.91 -0.21
C LEU A 90 -6.38 0.45 0.00
N SER A 91 -7.54 0.18 0.59
CA SER A 91 -8.05 -1.17 0.79
C SER A 91 -8.28 -1.90 -0.53
N ALA A 92 -8.94 -1.25 -1.49
CA ALA A 92 -9.20 -1.80 -2.80
C ALA A 92 -7.91 -2.13 -3.57
N VAL A 93 -6.93 -1.24 -3.54
CA VAL A 93 -5.62 -1.46 -4.20
C VAL A 93 -4.91 -2.68 -3.61
N VAL A 94 -4.81 -2.78 -2.28
CA VAL A 94 -4.13 -3.91 -1.63
C VAL A 94 -4.85 -5.22 -1.88
N LEU A 95 -6.16 -5.24 -1.78
CA LEU A 95 -6.95 -6.45 -2.05
C LEU A 95 -6.84 -6.89 -3.51
N TYR A 96 -6.84 -5.95 -4.44
CA TYR A 96 -6.62 -6.24 -5.86
C TYR A 96 -5.21 -6.78 -6.12
N GLU A 97 -4.19 -6.20 -5.53
CA GLU A 97 -2.82 -6.69 -5.67
C GLU A 97 -2.67 -8.12 -5.12
N ILE A 98 -3.12 -8.36 -3.89
CA ILE A 98 -2.99 -9.69 -3.25
C ILE A 98 -3.90 -10.73 -3.90
N GLY A 99 -5.14 -10.38 -4.23
CA GLY A 99 -6.13 -11.32 -4.74
C GLY A 99 -6.01 -11.62 -6.22
N TYR A 100 -5.51 -10.69 -7.01
CA TYR A 100 -5.46 -10.83 -8.46
C TYR A 100 -4.05 -10.67 -9.04
N LEU A 101 -3.38 -9.55 -8.80
CA LEU A 101 -2.10 -9.26 -9.47
C LEU A 101 -0.99 -10.23 -9.07
N GLU A 102 -0.79 -10.48 -7.78
CA GLU A 102 0.28 -11.38 -7.32
C GLU A 102 0.12 -12.82 -7.84
N PRO A 103 -1.06 -13.46 -7.77
CA PRO A 103 -1.26 -14.80 -8.33
C PRO A 103 -1.06 -14.85 -9.84
N VAL A 104 -1.60 -13.86 -10.57
CA VAL A 104 -1.51 -13.83 -12.04
C VAL A 104 -0.07 -13.57 -12.48
N MET A 105 0.63 -12.62 -11.86
CA MET A 105 2.03 -12.34 -12.18
C MET A 105 2.94 -13.53 -11.89
N SER A 106 2.68 -14.29 -10.84
CA SER A 106 3.47 -15.49 -10.52
C SER A 106 3.34 -16.59 -11.58
N ARG A 107 2.18 -16.68 -12.25
CA ARG A 107 1.91 -17.63 -13.34
C ARG A 107 2.50 -17.18 -14.69
N LEU A 108 2.61 -15.88 -14.91
CA LEU A 108 3.02 -15.28 -16.20
C LEU A 108 4.48 -14.85 -16.24
N ARG A 109 5.31 -15.32 -15.31
CA ARG A 109 6.75 -15.00 -15.27
C ARG A 109 7.42 -15.27 -16.61
N GLY A 110 8.15 -14.28 -17.13
CA GLY A 110 8.87 -14.38 -18.40
C GLY A 110 8.05 -14.10 -19.66
N SER A 111 6.75 -13.78 -19.54
CA SER A 111 5.89 -13.41 -20.68
C SER A 111 5.80 -11.89 -20.88
N ALA A 112 5.39 -11.48 -22.11
CA ALA A 112 5.12 -10.07 -22.41
C ALA A 112 3.97 -9.49 -21.54
N GLU A 113 3.00 -10.31 -21.15
CA GLU A 113 1.91 -9.93 -20.25
C GLU A 113 2.39 -9.63 -18.85
N PHE A 114 3.43 -10.32 -18.36
CA PHE A 114 4.07 -10.03 -17.07
C PHE A 114 4.54 -8.57 -17.01
N MET A 115 5.19 -8.07 -18.05
CA MET A 115 5.67 -6.69 -18.11
C MET A 115 4.54 -5.68 -18.08
N ARG A 116 3.40 -5.98 -18.72
CA ARG A 116 2.20 -5.14 -18.68
C ARG A 116 1.61 -5.05 -17.27
N LEU A 117 1.48 -6.21 -16.61
CA LEU A 117 0.98 -6.28 -15.24
C LEU A 117 1.94 -5.64 -14.23
N HIS A 118 3.24 -5.81 -14.45
CA HIS A 118 4.26 -5.18 -13.62
C HIS A 118 4.17 -3.65 -13.67
N ARG A 119 4.03 -3.05 -14.86
CA ARG A 119 3.79 -1.60 -15.02
C ARG A 119 2.50 -1.15 -14.34
N ARG A 120 1.45 -1.97 -14.41
CA ARG A 120 0.18 -1.69 -13.71
C ARG A 120 0.38 -1.70 -12.19
N SER A 121 1.10 -2.66 -11.67
CA SER A 121 1.45 -2.75 -10.24
C SER A 121 2.27 -1.54 -9.77
N GLU A 122 3.24 -1.09 -10.56
CA GLU A 122 4.01 0.14 -10.26
C GLU A 122 3.11 1.39 -10.24
N GLY A 123 2.18 1.50 -11.19
CA GLY A 123 1.20 2.59 -11.22
C GLY A 123 0.30 2.60 -9.99
N LEU A 124 -0.21 1.44 -9.60
CA LEU A 124 -1.03 1.28 -8.40
C LEU A 124 -0.24 1.61 -7.12
N MET A 125 1.03 1.22 -7.05
CA MET A 125 1.90 1.57 -5.92
C MET A 125 2.05 3.08 -5.77
N LYS A 126 2.27 3.80 -6.88
CA LYS A 126 2.37 5.27 -6.88
C LYS A 126 1.04 5.93 -6.46
N VAL A 127 -0.08 5.46 -7.00
CA VAL A 127 -1.41 5.95 -6.61
C VAL A 127 -1.68 5.70 -5.14
N SER A 128 -1.36 4.50 -4.65
CA SER A 128 -1.54 4.15 -3.23
C SER A 128 -0.64 4.98 -2.30
N LEU A 129 0.57 5.32 -2.73
CA LEU A 129 1.47 6.18 -1.98
C LEU A 129 0.90 7.59 -1.84
N ILE A 130 0.40 8.17 -2.93
CA ILE A 130 -0.25 9.49 -2.91
C ILE A 130 -1.51 9.46 -2.04
N ALA A 131 -2.33 8.41 -2.17
CA ALA A 131 -3.53 8.25 -1.35
C ALA A 131 -3.20 8.09 0.15
N ALA A 132 -2.14 7.35 0.49
CA ALA A 132 -1.69 7.20 1.87
C ALA A 132 -1.18 8.52 2.46
N LEU A 133 -0.43 9.31 1.69
CA LEU A 133 0.00 10.66 2.08
C LEU A 133 -1.21 11.59 2.32
N GLY A 134 -2.20 11.57 1.41
CA GLY A 134 -3.45 12.29 1.60
C GLY A 134 -4.21 11.86 2.85
N ALA A 135 -4.28 10.55 3.12
CA ALA A 135 -4.94 10.01 4.30
C ALA A 135 -4.23 10.42 5.62
N VAL A 136 -2.90 10.54 5.61
CA VAL A 136 -2.14 11.10 6.75
C VAL A 136 -2.52 12.56 7.00
N PHE A 137 -2.65 13.34 5.92
CA PHE A 137 -2.99 14.77 6.03
C PHE A 137 -4.41 15.01 6.55
N LEU A 138 -5.32 14.07 6.28
CA LEU A 138 -6.73 14.13 6.68
C LEU A 138 -7.02 13.40 8.01
N ALA A 139 -5.99 13.07 8.73
CA ALA A 139 -6.10 12.28 9.96
C ALA A 139 -6.77 13.00 11.14
#